data_99794858b2d9940f340b3628b519bfbb
#
_entry.id   99794858b2d9940f340b3628b519bfbb
#
_cell.length_a   1.000
_cell.length_b   1.000
_cell.length_c   1.000
_cell.angle_alpha   90.00
_cell.angle_beta   90.00
_cell.angle_gamma   90.00
#
_symmetry.space_group_name_H-M   'P 1'
#
loop_
_entity.id
_entity.type
_entity.pdbx_description
1 polymer ?
#
loop_
_entity_poly.entity_id
_entity_poly.type
_entity_poly.pdbx_seq_one_letter_code
_entity_poly.pdbx_strand_id
1 'polypeptide(L)'
;MITKLVAVLTCAVWFPLSALAADAPDFTVKKIGEGVYAAISPDSSKAGSNAGFIVGSTGVLVVDTFVDVAPAKELLAEIRKTTDLPIRFVVNTHYHLDHTGGNAVFAEAGATILAHRNVRYWLRSENMKFFPDAKAEQQARVASLVLPDVAYTDAVDIYLGSRLLQVRYMPGHTGGDSVVIVPDANVVFGGDLIWQKHFPNLIDANTADWIKTLEKLQADHSSATFVSGHGDLATPEDVRNFHDYLVTLRDGVARAQAQGKSDQELSASVSALIKEKYTDWGFQQFIPRNIQQTAAELRGEKKVPVAPTPVTGR
;
A
#
# COMPACT_ATOMS: atom_id res chain seq x y z
N MET A 1 -49.83 72.07 10.86
CA MET A 1 -48.51 71.49 10.80
C MET A 1 -48.69 69.98 10.88
N ILE A 2 -48.50 69.31 9.77
CA ILE A 2 -48.66 67.83 9.66
C ILE A 2 -47.28 67.24 9.51
N THR A 3 -46.83 66.53 10.53
CA THR A 3 -45.54 65.86 10.57
C THR A 3 -45.66 64.49 9.87
N LYS A 4 -44.98 64.28 8.74
CA LYS A 4 -44.91 62.99 8.04
C LYS A 4 -43.85 62.12 8.70
N LEU A 5 -44.28 60.96 9.22
CA LEU A 5 -43.38 59.87 9.67
C LEU A 5 -42.90 59.06 8.46
N VAL A 6 -41.60 59.01 8.23
CA VAL A 6 -40.96 58.15 7.20
C VAL A 6 -40.53 56.86 7.90
N ALA A 7 -41.19 55.78 7.57
CA ALA A 7 -40.77 54.44 8.01
C ALA A 7 -39.66 53.92 7.09
N VAL A 8 -38.46 53.70 7.65
CA VAL A 8 -37.36 53.05 6.94
C VAL A 8 -37.49 51.52 7.13
N LEU A 9 -37.82 50.81 6.05
CA LEU A 9 -37.82 49.34 6.01
C LEU A 9 -36.38 48.88 5.77
N THR A 10 -35.75 48.29 6.77
CA THR A 10 -34.48 47.57 6.63
C THR A 10 -34.75 46.13 6.19
N CYS A 11 -34.53 45.83 4.90
CA CYS A 11 -34.50 44.46 4.42
C CYS A 11 -33.21 43.77 4.91
N ALA A 12 -33.33 42.87 5.86
CA ALA A 12 -32.23 41.93 6.21
C ALA A 12 -32.13 40.89 5.12
N VAL A 13 -31.06 40.96 4.33
CA VAL A 13 -30.73 39.93 3.34
C VAL A 13 -30.06 38.78 4.09
N TRP A 14 -30.77 37.69 4.26
CA TRP A 14 -30.22 36.44 4.75
C TRP A 14 -29.48 35.75 3.61
N PHE A 15 -28.13 35.73 3.65
CA PHE A 15 -27.35 34.86 2.82
C PHE A 15 -27.35 33.46 3.48
N PRO A 16 -27.77 32.39 2.78
CA PRO A 16 -27.59 31.07 3.29
C PRO A 16 -26.06 30.77 3.30
N LEU A 17 -25.51 30.52 4.47
CA LEU A 17 -24.18 29.96 4.62
C LEU A 17 -24.26 28.56 4.03
N SER A 18 -23.85 28.41 2.76
CA SER A 18 -23.64 27.10 2.16
C SER A 18 -22.49 26.46 2.97
N ALA A 19 -22.83 25.54 3.86
CA ALA A 19 -21.85 24.67 4.47
C ALA A 19 -21.18 23.92 3.30
N LEU A 20 -19.93 24.25 2.99
CA LEU A 20 -19.08 23.39 2.17
C LEU A 20 -19.08 22.03 2.86
N ALA A 21 -19.67 21.04 2.22
CA ALA A 21 -19.51 19.66 2.65
C ALA A 21 -18.00 19.40 2.71
N ALA A 22 -17.47 19.12 3.88
CA ALA A 22 -16.10 18.69 4.00
C ALA A 22 -15.95 17.43 3.14
N ASP A 23 -14.96 17.40 2.26
CA ASP A 23 -14.63 16.18 1.51
C ASP A 23 -14.48 15.01 2.50
N ALA A 24 -14.98 13.84 2.11
CA ALA A 24 -14.79 12.65 2.93
C ALA A 24 -13.28 12.45 3.17
N PRO A 25 -12.87 12.03 4.38
CA PRO A 25 -11.46 11.84 4.67
C PRO A 25 -10.85 10.79 3.73
N ASP A 26 -9.60 11.01 3.34
CA ASP A 26 -8.87 10.13 2.41
C ASP A 26 -8.64 8.73 3.00
N PHE A 27 -8.78 8.55 4.31
CA PHE A 27 -8.68 7.27 5.01
C PHE A 27 -9.39 7.32 6.38
N THR A 28 -9.58 6.15 6.98
CA THR A 28 -10.11 6.03 8.34
C THR A 28 -9.08 5.37 9.24
N VAL A 29 -8.77 5.96 10.39
CA VAL A 29 -7.88 5.36 11.39
C VAL A 29 -8.66 4.40 12.28
N LYS A 30 -8.24 3.12 12.30
CA LYS A 30 -8.80 2.05 13.15
C LYS A 30 -7.76 1.64 14.20
N LYS A 31 -8.09 1.70 15.49
CA LYS A 31 -7.26 1.08 16.54
C LYS A 31 -7.45 -0.43 16.47
N ILE A 32 -6.38 -1.18 16.20
CA ILE A 32 -6.39 -2.64 15.99
C ILE A 32 -5.60 -3.43 17.05
N GLY A 33 -4.98 -2.70 17.95
CA GLY A 33 -4.27 -3.24 19.10
C GLY A 33 -3.87 -2.11 20.03
N GLU A 34 -3.30 -2.44 21.21
CA GLU A 34 -2.80 -1.41 22.11
C GLU A 34 -1.65 -0.66 21.46
N GLY A 35 -1.83 0.64 21.21
CA GLY A 35 -0.87 1.48 20.49
C GLY A 35 -0.65 1.08 19.01
N VAL A 36 -1.53 0.29 18.39
CA VAL A 36 -1.42 -0.14 16.99
C VAL A 36 -2.62 0.33 16.20
N TYR A 37 -2.38 1.05 15.11
CA TYR A 37 -3.40 1.72 14.33
C TYR A 37 -3.19 1.43 12.83
N ALA A 38 -4.27 1.08 12.15
CA ALA A 38 -4.34 1.00 10.69
C ALA A 38 -5.05 2.23 10.12
N ALA A 39 -4.53 2.81 9.06
CA ALA A 39 -5.16 3.86 8.27
C ALA A 39 -5.67 3.23 6.98
N ILE A 40 -6.97 2.98 6.93
CA ILE A 40 -7.63 2.25 5.85
C ILE A 40 -8.22 3.24 4.84
N SER A 41 -7.79 3.12 3.62
CA SER A 41 -8.10 3.98 2.49
C SER A 41 -9.19 3.34 1.62
N PRO A 42 -10.30 4.04 1.32
CA PRO A 42 -11.23 3.60 0.29
C PRO A 42 -10.58 3.60 -1.10
N ASP A 43 -11.04 2.73 -2.01
CA ASP A 43 -10.50 2.61 -3.38
C ASP A 43 -10.47 3.92 -4.18
N SER A 44 -11.43 4.81 -3.91
CA SER A 44 -11.57 6.10 -4.60
C SER A 44 -10.79 7.25 -3.93
N SER A 45 -10.06 6.96 -2.87
CA SER A 45 -9.38 8.00 -2.09
C SER A 45 -8.09 8.47 -2.75
N LYS A 46 -7.65 9.68 -2.36
CA LYS A 46 -6.38 10.25 -2.78
C LYS A 46 -5.18 9.67 -2.02
N ALA A 47 -5.42 8.84 -0.99
CA ALA A 47 -4.36 8.16 -0.26
C ALA A 47 -3.71 7.05 -1.10
N GLY A 48 -4.50 6.35 -1.91
CA GLY A 48 -4.05 5.36 -2.89
C GLY A 48 -3.81 3.97 -2.34
N SER A 49 -3.42 3.83 -1.09
CA SER A 49 -3.16 2.57 -0.39
C SER A 49 -3.52 2.67 1.08
N ASN A 50 -3.36 1.60 1.83
CA ASN A 50 -3.39 1.62 3.28
C ASN A 50 -2.02 1.96 3.87
N ALA A 51 -2.05 2.46 5.11
CA ALA A 51 -0.87 2.75 5.92
C ALA A 51 -1.16 2.39 7.38
N GLY A 52 -0.24 2.68 8.28
CA GLY A 52 -0.52 2.57 9.70
C GLY A 52 0.59 3.11 10.58
N PHE A 53 0.38 3.06 11.90
CA PHE A 53 1.40 3.49 12.84
C PHE A 53 1.33 2.72 14.16
N ILE A 54 2.48 2.61 14.79
CA ILE A 54 2.65 1.91 16.06
C ILE A 54 3.28 2.87 17.07
N VAL A 55 2.62 3.03 18.22
CA VAL A 55 3.07 3.85 19.34
C VAL A 55 3.74 2.96 20.38
N GLY A 56 5.01 3.22 20.65
CA GLY A 56 5.74 2.63 21.77
C GLY A 56 5.97 3.65 22.88
N SER A 57 6.80 3.32 23.88
CA SER A 57 7.08 4.24 24.99
C SER A 57 8.10 5.34 24.65
N THR A 58 8.86 5.20 23.55
CA THR A 58 9.91 6.16 23.16
C THR A 58 9.68 6.83 21.81
N GLY A 59 8.57 6.57 21.15
CA GLY A 59 8.26 7.15 19.85
C GLY A 59 7.29 6.34 19.04
N VAL A 60 7.11 6.75 17.79
CA VAL A 60 6.18 6.16 16.81
C VAL A 60 6.96 5.61 15.63
N LEU A 61 6.54 4.45 15.11
CA LEU A 61 6.89 3.93 13.81
C LEU A 61 5.67 4.02 12.89
N VAL A 62 5.86 4.52 11.68
CA VAL A 62 4.86 4.58 10.62
C VAL A 62 5.16 3.49 9.59
N VAL A 63 4.14 2.79 9.11
CA VAL A 63 4.23 1.81 8.03
C VAL A 63 3.54 2.39 6.81
N ASP A 64 4.32 2.62 5.75
CA ASP A 64 3.94 3.29 4.51
C ASP A 64 3.42 4.72 4.69
N THR A 65 3.36 5.49 3.61
CA THR A 65 3.15 6.94 3.68
C THR A 65 2.18 7.47 2.63
N PHE A 66 1.38 6.59 2.01
CA PHE A 66 0.45 6.94 0.95
C PHE A 66 1.11 7.44 -0.36
N VAL A 67 0.25 7.79 -1.33
CA VAL A 67 0.68 8.17 -2.68
C VAL A 67 1.25 9.58 -2.77
N ASP A 68 0.90 10.47 -1.82
CA ASP A 68 1.24 11.90 -1.92
C ASP A 68 1.41 12.57 -0.55
N VAL A 69 1.91 13.79 -0.60
CA VAL A 69 2.17 14.66 0.56
C VAL A 69 0.89 15.03 1.31
N ALA A 70 -0.23 15.25 0.61
CA ALA A 70 -1.48 15.69 1.26
C ALA A 70 -2.03 14.63 2.23
N PRO A 71 -2.34 13.37 1.83
CA PRO A 71 -2.80 12.35 2.75
C PRO A 71 -1.75 11.97 3.81
N ALA A 72 -0.44 12.07 3.49
CA ALA A 72 0.61 11.86 4.48
C ALA A 72 0.61 12.91 5.60
N LYS A 73 0.31 14.18 5.28
CA LYS A 73 0.12 15.23 6.29
C LYS A 73 -1.09 14.98 7.17
N GLU A 74 -2.17 14.47 6.59
CA GLU A 74 -3.36 14.07 7.35
C GLU A 74 -3.03 12.91 8.30
N LEU A 75 -2.26 11.90 7.85
CA LEU A 75 -1.81 10.80 8.71
C LEU A 75 -0.93 11.32 9.87
N LEU A 76 -0.01 12.23 9.59
CA LEU A 76 0.80 12.87 10.65
C LEU A 76 -0.09 13.61 11.65
N ALA A 77 -1.14 14.31 11.20
CA ALA A 77 -2.08 14.99 12.07
C ALA A 77 -2.89 13.99 12.93
N GLU A 78 -3.32 12.85 12.38
CA GLU A 78 -3.99 11.78 13.14
C GLU A 78 -3.06 11.16 14.20
N ILE A 79 -1.79 10.95 13.87
CA ILE A 79 -0.77 10.50 14.84
C ILE A 79 -0.65 11.52 15.98
N ARG A 80 -0.62 12.82 15.68
CA ARG A 80 -0.50 13.88 16.69
C ARG A 80 -1.74 14.02 17.58
N LYS A 81 -2.91 13.60 17.12
CA LYS A 81 -4.10 13.48 17.98
C LYS A 81 -3.97 12.32 18.97
N THR A 82 -3.18 11.31 18.63
CA THR A 82 -3.01 10.09 19.43
C THR A 82 -1.87 10.23 20.45
N THR A 83 -0.76 10.90 20.08
CA THR A 83 0.45 11.02 20.93
C THR A 83 1.32 12.20 20.53
N ASP A 84 2.01 12.80 21.53
CA ASP A 84 3.05 13.82 21.31
C ASP A 84 4.46 13.22 21.12
N LEU A 85 4.59 11.90 21.21
CA LEU A 85 5.89 11.23 21.05
C LEU A 85 6.49 11.48 19.65
N PRO A 86 7.83 11.51 19.53
CA PRO A 86 8.47 11.75 18.23
C PRO A 86 8.20 10.62 17.25
N ILE A 87 8.00 10.97 15.97
CA ILE A 87 8.04 9.99 14.90
C ILE A 87 9.51 9.60 14.71
N ARG A 88 9.84 8.36 15.03
CA ARG A 88 11.24 7.89 14.96
C ARG A 88 11.56 7.20 13.67
N PHE A 89 10.61 6.42 13.14
CA PHE A 89 10.85 5.57 12.01
C PHE A 89 9.66 5.58 11.05
N VAL A 90 9.98 5.46 9.76
CA VAL A 90 9.08 5.00 8.72
C VAL A 90 9.64 3.68 8.20
N VAL A 91 8.80 2.69 7.99
CA VAL A 91 9.13 1.48 7.21
C VAL A 91 8.30 1.49 5.94
N ASN A 92 8.95 1.55 4.78
CA ASN A 92 8.25 1.30 3.52
C ASN A 92 8.24 -0.20 3.24
N THR A 93 7.04 -0.75 3.04
CA THR A 93 6.84 -2.17 2.74
C THR A 93 7.44 -2.55 1.40
N HIS A 94 7.30 -1.69 0.39
CA HIS A 94 7.88 -1.85 -0.94
C HIS A 94 8.05 -0.48 -1.63
N TYR A 95 8.44 -0.45 -2.91
CA TYR A 95 8.84 0.80 -3.57
C TYR A 95 7.73 1.52 -4.33
N HIS A 96 6.53 0.98 -4.49
CA HIS A 96 5.48 1.63 -5.26
C HIS A 96 5.09 2.98 -4.67
N LEU A 97 4.72 3.90 -5.57
CA LEU A 97 4.53 5.30 -5.23
C LEU A 97 3.43 5.53 -4.19
N ASP A 98 2.39 4.73 -4.24
CA ASP A 98 1.26 4.79 -3.31
C ASP A 98 1.59 4.36 -1.87
N HIS A 99 2.78 3.81 -1.65
CA HIS A 99 3.31 3.48 -0.32
C HIS A 99 4.44 4.40 0.13
N THR A 100 5.01 5.18 -0.78
CA THR A 100 6.25 5.94 -0.53
C THR A 100 6.16 7.43 -0.85
N GLY A 101 5.07 7.87 -1.48
CA GLY A 101 4.92 9.24 -1.97
C GLY A 101 4.94 10.31 -0.89
N GLY A 102 4.50 9.96 0.32
CA GLY A 102 4.50 10.85 1.48
C GLY A 102 5.75 10.82 2.36
N ASN A 103 6.81 10.08 2.00
CA ASN A 103 8.03 9.94 2.81
C ASN A 103 8.61 11.29 3.26
N ALA A 104 8.54 12.32 2.42
CA ALA A 104 9.05 13.65 2.72
C ALA A 104 8.43 14.26 3.98
N VAL A 105 7.12 14.05 4.21
CA VAL A 105 6.40 14.58 5.38
C VAL A 105 6.98 14.04 6.68
N PHE A 106 7.30 12.76 6.72
CA PHE A 106 7.82 12.10 7.91
C PHE A 106 9.32 12.34 8.08
N ALA A 107 10.08 12.46 6.98
CA ALA A 107 11.49 12.87 7.03
C ALA A 107 11.61 14.29 7.62
N GLU A 108 10.78 15.24 7.21
CA GLU A 108 10.69 16.59 7.77
C GLU A 108 10.28 16.58 9.25
N ALA A 109 9.47 15.60 9.68
CA ALA A 109 9.09 15.38 11.08
C ALA A 109 10.21 14.71 11.91
N GLY A 110 11.37 14.41 11.32
CA GLY A 110 12.55 13.84 11.98
C GLY A 110 12.61 12.31 11.97
N ALA A 111 11.79 11.63 11.19
CA ALA A 111 11.81 10.18 11.10
C ALA A 111 12.98 9.68 10.24
N THR A 112 13.61 8.57 10.66
CA THR A 112 14.50 7.78 9.82
C THR A 112 13.68 6.81 8.96
N ILE A 113 13.90 6.83 7.65
CA ILE A 113 13.17 5.95 6.71
C ILE A 113 13.95 4.66 6.50
N LEU A 114 13.31 3.52 6.71
CA LEU A 114 13.85 2.19 6.53
C LEU A 114 13.12 1.43 5.44
N ALA A 115 13.85 0.66 4.66
CA ALA A 115 13.25 -0.27 3.71
C ALA A 115 14.24 -1.37 3.32
N HIS A 116 13.75 -2.42 2.66
CA HIS A 116 14.63 -3.38 2.01
C HIS A 116 15.54 -2.65 0.98
N ARG A 117 16.79 -3.11 0.82
CA ARG A 117 17.78 -2.47 -0.06
C ARG A 117 17.28 -2.24 -1.50
N ASN A 118 16.49 -3.16 -2.04
CA ASN A 118 15.94 -3.04 -3.38
C ASN A 118 14.96 -1.87 -3.51
N VAL A 119 14.19 -1.58 -2.47
CA VAL A 119 13.30 -0.40 -2.42
C VAL A 119 14.11 0.88 -2.63
N ARG A 120 15.24 1.04 -1.90
CA ARG A 120 16.10 2.21 -2.06
C ARG A 120 16.61 2.37 -3.49
N TYR A 121 16.97 1.28 -4.16
CA TYR A 121 17.47 1.32 -5.53
C TYR A 121 16.37 1.59 -6.55
N TRP A 122 15.19 1.01 -6.35
CA TRP A 122 14.12 1.03 -7.35
C TRP A 122 13.13 2.18 -7.19
N LEU A 123 13.11 2.85 -6.03
CA LEU A 123 12.12 3.87 -5.70
C LEU A 123 11.94 4.94 -6.79
N ARG A 124 13.05 5.39 -7.39
CA ARG A 124 13.00 6.41 -8.45
C ARG A 124 13.03 5.82 -9.84
N SER A 125 13.81 4.77 -10.08
CA SER A 125 13.95 4.18 -11.42
C SER A 125 12.70 3.43 -11.86
N GLU A 126 12.14 2.61 -10.98
CA GLU A 126 11.02 1.73 -11.35
C GLU A 126 9.66 2.43 -11.31
N ASN A 127 9.47 3.43 -10.47
CA ASN A 127 8.22 4.19 -10.47
C ASN A 127 7.99 4.98 -11.76
N MET A 128 9.03 5.30 -12.52
CA MET A 128 8.88 5.98 -13.83
C MET A 128 8.10 5.16 -14.86
N LYS A 129 8.11 3.83 -14.79
CA LYS A 129 7.37 2.96 -15.72
C LYS A 129 5.84 3.07 -15.63
N PHE A 130 5.32 3.55 -14.49
CA PHE A 130 3.89 3.82 -14.32
C PHE A 130 3.45 5.10 -15.04
N PHE A 131 4.40 5.88 -15.55
CA PHE A 131 4.18 7.14 -16.27
C PHE A 131 4.89 7.11 -17.62
N PRO A 132 4.53 6.23 -18.59
CA PRO A 132 5.26 6.06 -19.85
C PRO A 132 5.34 7.37 -20.66
N ASP A 133 4.30 8.20 -20.56
CA ASP A 133 4.22 9.51 -21.22
C ASP A 133 4.41 10.66 -20.22
N ALA A 134 5.28 10.45 -19.22
CA ALA A 134 5.46 11.35 -18.09
C ALA A 134 5.80 12.77 -18.53
N LYS A 135 4.94 13.71 -18.13
CA LYS A 135 5.23 15.15 -18.22
C LYS A 135 6.37 15.50 -17.25
N ALA A 136 7.04 16.63 -17.50
CA ALA A 136 8.13 17.11 -16.65
C ALA A 136 7.77 17.16 -15.15
N GLU A 137 6.53 17.48 -14.82
CA GLU A 137 6.03 17.49 -13.45
C GLU A 137 6.05 16.09 -12.79
N GLN A 138 5.59 15.06 -13.49
CA GLN A 138 5.60 13.67 -13.00
C GLN A 138 7.03 13.14 -12.84
N GLN A 139 7.91 13.48 -13.80
CA GLN A 139 9.34 13.16 -13.72
C GLN A 139 9.98 13.81 -12.49
N ALA A 140 9.71 15.12 -12.29
CA ALA A 140 10.21 15.85 -11.12
C ALA A 140 9.67 15.27 -9.81
N ARG A 141 8.40 14.86 -9.77
CA ARG A 141 7.80 14.21 -8.60
C ARG A 141 8.53 12.93 -8.24
N VAL A 142 8.74 12.02 -9.20
CA VAL A 142 9.46 10.77 -8.95
C VAL A 142 10.92 11.03 -8.56
N ALA A 143 11.58 12.00 -9.21
CA ALA A 143 12.97 12.37 -8.89
C ALA A 143 13.11 12.95 -7.47
N SER A 144 12.06 13.59 -6.93
CA SER A 144 12.05 14.20 -5.61
C SER A 144 11.70 13.23 -4.47
N LEU A 145 11.30 11.99 -4.76
CA LEU A 145 10.98 11.00 -3.73
C LEU A 145 12.12 10.83 -2.73
N VAL A 146 11.80 10.88 -1.43
CA VAL A 146 12.78 10.71 -0.37
C VAL A 146 13.15 9.23 -0.26
N LEU A 147 14.44 8.94 -0.43
CA LEU A 147 14.98 7.59 -0.37
C LEU A 147 15.12 7.11 1.08
N PRO A 148 14.96 5.81 1.36
CA PRO A 148 15.27 5.24 2.66
C PRO A 148 16.69 5.56 3.12
N ASP A 149 16.86 5.96 4.40
CA ASP A 149 18.17 6.26 5.02
C ASP A 149 18.88 4.99 5.42
N VAL A 150 18.11 4.01 5.93
CA VAL A 150 18.61 2.72 6.38
C VAL A 150 18.04 1.60 5.48
N ALA A 151 18.92 0.77 4.95
CA ALA A 151 18.57 -0.34 4.10
C ALA A 151 19.04 -1.67 4.72
N TYR A 152 18.18 -2.68 4.71
CA TYR A 152 18.49 -4.05 5.15
C TYR A 152 18.30 -5.04 3.98
N THR A 153 18.76 -6.29 4.16
CA THR A 153 18.61 -7.39 3.17
C THR A 153 17.57 -8.40 3.57
N ASP A 154 17.55 -8.82 4.83
CA ASP A 154 16.70 -9.93 5.28
C ASP A 154 15.73 -9.51 6.38
N ALA A 155 16.25 -8.84 7.40
CA ALA A 155 15.48 -8.49 8.58
C ALA A 155 16.09 -7.32 9.35
N VAL A 156 15.24 -6.63 10.12
CA VAL A 156 15.66 -5.70 11.17
C VAL A 156 14.64 -5.76 12.30
N ASP A 157 15.13 -5.73 13.54
CA ASP A 157 14.32 -5.57 14.74
C ASP A 157 14.43 -4.13 15.23
N ILE A 158 13.28 -3.50 15.46
CA ILE A 158 13.18 -2.11 15.90
C ILE A 158 12.52 -2.08 17.28
N TYR A 159 13.12 -1.33 18.19
CA TYR A 159 12.62 -1.16 19.54
C TYR A 159 12.09 0.25 19.76
N LEU A 160 10.82 0.36 20.14
CA LEU A 160 10.20 1.61 20.62
C LEU A 160 10.05 1.55 22.14
N GLY A 161 11.17 1.73 22.84
CA GLY A 161 11.30 1.39 24.26
C GLY A 161 11.38 -0.12 24.43
N SER A 162 10.46 -0.71 25.18
CA SER A 162 10.39 -2.18 25.35
C SER A 162 9.62 -2.90 24.23
N ARG A 163 8.89 -2.16 23.39
CA ARG A 163 8.09 -2.76 22.30
C ARG A 163 8.98 -3.17 21.15
N LEU A 164 8.98 -4.44 20.84
CA LEU A 164 9.64 -5.03 19.67
C LEU A 164 8.74 -4.94 18.44
N LEU A 165 9.29 -4.45 17.33
CA LEU A 165 8.70 -4.52 15.98
C LEU A 165 9.68 -5.29 15.10
N GLN A 166 9.18 -6.29 14.38
CA GLN A 166 9.99 -7.15 13.54
C GLN A 166 9.70 -6.83 12.06
N VAL A 167 10.70 -6.37 11.34
CA VAL A 167 10.60 -6.16 9.89
C VAL A 167 11.27 -7.33 9.19
N ARG A 168 10.58 -7.98 8.26
CA ARG A 168 11.06 -9.19 7.57
C ARG A 168 10.88 -9.03 6.07
N TYR A 169 11.95 -9.26 5.31
CA TYR A 169 11.90 -9.37 3.86
C TYR A 169 11.13 -10.62 3.45
N MET A 170 10.15 -10.45 2.57
CA MET A 170 9.31 -11.52 2.05
C MET A 170 8.92 -11.16 0.61
N PRO A 171 9.57 -11.73 -0.42
CA PRO A 171 9.32 -11.35 -1.81
C PRO A 171 7.98 -11.88 -2.34
N GLY A 172 7.38 -11.16 -3.27
CA GLY A 172 6.14 -11.61 -3.91
C GLY A 172 5.56 -10.61 -4.89
N HIS A 173 5.03 -9.51 -4.38
CA HIS A 173 4.45 -8.43 -5.17
C HIS A 173 5.54 -7.63 -5.90
N THR A 174 6.66 -7.44 -5.23
CA THR A 174 7.92 -6.93 -5.82
C THR A 174 9.09 -7.77 -5.33
N GLY A 175 10.30 -7.48 -5.82
CA GLY A 175 11.52 -8.08 -5.27
C GLY A 175 12.09 -7.34 -4.06
N GLY A 176 11.32 -6.46 -3.43
CA GLY A 176 11.74 -5.65 -2.28
C GLY A 176 10.74 -5.62 -1.13
N ASP A 177 9.73 -6.51 -1.13
CA ASP A 177 8.65 -6.47 -0.16
C ASP A 177 9.11 -6.84 1.24
N SER A 178 8.48 -6.21 2.22
CA SER A 178 8.68 -6.52 3.63
C SER A 178 7.39 -6.39 4.41
N VAL A 179 7.26 -7.18 5.45
CA VAL A 179 6.17 -7.08 6.43
C VAL A 179 6.68 -6.46 7.73
N VAL A 180 5.80 -5.76 8.43
CA VAL A 180 6.07 -5.27 9.80
C VAL A 180 5.17 -6.05 10.76
N ILE A 181 5.80 -6.83 11.63
CA ILE A 181 5.13 -7.67 12.61
C ILE A 181 5.17 -6.97 13.96
N VAL A 182 4.04 -6.93 14.67
CA VAL A 182 3.87 -6.39 16.02
C VAL A 182 3.48 -7.56 16.92
N PRO A 183 4.45 -8.30 17.51
CA PRO A 183 4.18 -9.57 18.18
C PRO A 183 3.25 -9.44 19.38
N ASP A 184 3.39 -8.41 20.19
CA ASP A 184 2.58 -8.18 21.39
C ASP A 184 1.12 -7.80 21.09
N ALA A 185 0.82 -7.38 19.86
CA ALA A 185 -0.54 -7.08 19.42
C ALA A 185 -1.09 -8.13 18.44
N ASN A 186 -0.30 -9.13 18.04
CA ASN A 186 -0.65 -10.11 17.01
C ASN A 186 -1.14 -9.46 15.71
N VAL A 187 -0.42 -8.43 15.23
CA VAL A 187 -0.73 -7.67 14.03
C VAL A 187 0.43 -7.78 13.04
N VAL A 188 0.10 -7.92 11.75
CA VAL A 188 1.05 -7.92 10.64
C VAL A 188 0.62 -6.88 9.61
N PHE A 189 1.47 -5.88 9.36
CA PHE A 189 1.33 -4.99 8.22
C PHE A 189 1.97 -5.66 7.01
N GLY A 190 1.15 -6.08 6.07
CA GLY A 190 1.58 -6.87 4.92
C GLY A 190 1.94 -6.06 3.68
N GLY A 191 1.58 -4.77 3.64
CA GLY A 191 1.64 -4.01 2.39
C GLY A 191 0.93 -4.78 1.27
N ASP A 192 1.44 -4.67 0.06
CA ASP A 192 0.86 -5.31 -1.12
C ASP A 192 1.11 -6.81 -1.23
N LEU A 193 1.77 -7.42 -0.26
CA LEU A 193 1.74 -8.87 -0.13
C LEU A 193 0.35 -9.40 0.21
N ILE A 194 -0.56 -8.55 0.71
CA ILE A 194 -1.94 -8.89 1.06
C ILE A 194 -2.90 -7.88 0.44
N TRP A 195 -3.83 -8.37 -0.37
CA TRP A 195 -4.90 -7.62 -0.98
C TRP A 195 -6.24 -8.20 -0.51
N GLN A 196 -6.96 -7.45 0.33
CA GLN A 196 -8.22 -7.93 0.89
C GLN A 196 -9.34 -7.70 -0.14
N LYS A 197 -9.83 -8.79 -0.75
CA LYS A 197 -10.89 -8.79 -1.79
C LYS A 197 -10.62 -7.84 -2.97
N HIS A 198 -9.36 -7.74 -3.40
CA HIS A 198 -8.95 -6.94 -4.56
C HIS A 198 -7.98 -7.72 -5.43
N PHE A 199 -8.10 -7.52 -6.75
CA PHE A 199 -7.12 -8.05 -7.69
C PHE A 199 -5.86 -7.19 -7.67
N PRO A 200 -4.68 -7.78 -7.42
CA PRO A 200 -3.44 -7.03 -7.30
C PRO A 200 -2.92 -6.54 -8.67
N ASN A 201 -1.97 -5.63 -8.64
CA ASN A 201 -1.13 -5.34 -9.81
C ASN A 201 0.05 -6.32 -9.83
N LEU A 202 0.17 -7.14 -10.90
CA LEU A 202 1.22 -8.14 -11.03
C LEU A 202 2.43 -7.70 -11.87
N ILE A 203 2.56 -6.41 -12.17
CA ILE A 203 3.60 -5.93 -13.10
C ILE A 203 5.02 -6.34 -12.67
N ASP A 204 5.33 -6.27 -11.39
CA ASP A 204 6.63 -6.56 -10.80
C ASP A 204 6.69 -7.86 -10.01
N ALA A 205 5.55 -8.53 -9.91
CA ALA A 205 5.40 -9.71 -9.07
C ALA A 205 6.15 -10.93 -9.62
N ASN A 206 6.65 -11.75 -8.71
CA ASN A 206 6.95 -13.15 -8.94
C ASN A 206 5.85 -13.96 -8.24
N THR A 207 4.87 -14.46 -8.98
CA THR A 207 3.72 -15.12 -8.39
C THR A 207 4.07 -16.45 -7.72
N ALA A 208 5.13 -17.14 -8.14
CA ALA A 208 5.60 -18.37 -7.51
C ALA A 208 6.21 -18.11 -6.11
N ASP A 209 7.00 -17.05 -5.97
CA ASP A 209 7.56 -16.67 -4.68
C ASP A 209 6.47 -16.04 -3.78
N TRP A 210 5.52 -15.32 -4.36
CA TRP A 210 4.40 -14.73 -3.61
C TRP A 210 3.51 -15.81 -2.95
N ILE A 211 3.20 -16.89 -3.67
CA ILE A 211 2.47 -18.04 -3.11
C ILE A 211 3.20 -18.60 -1.89
N LYS A 212 4.52 -18.85 -1.98
CA LYS A 212 5.33 -19.32 -0.84
C LYS A 212 5.35 -18.34 0.33
N THR A 213 5.42 -17.04 0.02
CA THR A 213 5.34 -15.98 1.04
C THR A 213 4.01 -16.01 1.79
N LEU A 214 2.89 -16.18 1.07
CA LEU A 214 1.57 -16.28 1.69
C LEU A 214 1.40 -17.56 2.50
N GLU A 215 1.94 -18.69 2.04
CA GLU A 215 1.98 -19.95 2.80
C GLU A 215 2.74 -19.75 4.12
N LYS A 216 3.89 -19.08 4.08
CA LYS A 216 4.68 -18.78 5.27
C LYS A 216 3.94 -17.84 6.23
N LEU A 217 3.32 -16.78 5.73
CA LEU A 217 2.52 -15.86 6.55
C LEU A 217 1.36 -16.57 7.24
N GLN A 218 0.68 -17.49 6.55
CA GLN A 218 -0.40 -18.28 7.13
C GLN A 218 0.10 -19.24 8.22
N ALA A 219 1.25 -19.89 8.00
CA ALA A 219 1.84 -20.80 8.96
C ALA A 219 2.31 -20.09 10.23
N ASP A 220 3.00 -18.95 10.08
CA ASP A 220 3.63 -18.23 11.19
C ASP A 220 2.63 -17.34 11.95
N HIS A 221 1.54 -16.89 11.30
CA HIS A 221 0.61 -15.88 11.83
C HIS A 221 -0.87 -16.28 11.66
N SER A 222 -1.19 -17.54 11.97
CA SER A 222 -2.50 -18.16 11.73
C SER A 222 -3.69 -17.51 12.48
N SER A 223 -3.44 -16.63 13.42
CA SER A 223 -4.47 -15.89 14.19
C SER A 223 -4.30 -14.39 14.18
N ALA A 224 -3.36 -13.85 13.37
CA ALA A 224 -3.07 -12.43 13.34
C ALA A 224 -4.17 -11.62 12.64
N THR A 225 -4.27 -10.35 12.99
CA THR A 225 -4.92 -9.34 12.15
C THR A 225 -3.91 -8.82 11.15
N PHE A 226 -4.26 -8.81 9.87
CA PHE A 226 -3.41 -8.30 8.82
C PHE A 226 -3.89 -6.93 8.34
N VAL A 227 -2.95 -5.99 8.18
CA VAL A 227 -3.19 -4.75 7.47
C VAL A 227 -2.72 -4.95 6.04
N SER A 228 -3.68 -5.05 5.12
CA SER A 228 -3.46 -5.19 3.68
C SER A 228 -2.96 -3.88 3.07
N GLY A 229 -2.30 -3.93 1.92
CA GLY A 229 -1.95 -2.71 1.17
C GLY A 229 -3.19 -2.04 0.57
N HIS A 230 -4.19 -2.84 0.17
CA HIS A 230 -5.46 -2.38 -0.39
C HIS A 230 -6.64 -3.21 0.15
N GLY A 231 -7.81 -2.58 0.23
CA GLY A 231 -9.00 -3.15 0.85
C GLY A 231 -9.07 -2.89 2.35
N ASP A 232 -9.90 -3.63 3.08
CA ASP A 232 -10.03 -3.49 4.53
C ASP A 232 -8.97 -4.33 5.27
N LEU A 233 -9.07 -4.37 6.60
CA LEU A 233 -8.30 -5.31 7.42
C LEU A 233 -8.55 -6.74 6.93
N ALA A 234 -7.50 -7.54 6.88
CA ALA A 234 -7.60 -8.92 6.44
C ALA A 234 -7.46 -9.91 7.61
N THR A 235 -8.22 -10.98 7.51
CA THR A 235 -8.15 -12.15 8.40
C THR A 235 -7.20 -13.20 7.82
N PRO A 236 -6.81 -14.24 8.58
CA PRO A 236 -6.10 -15.38 8.01
C PRO A 236 -6.87 -16.09 6.88
N GLU A 237 -8.20 -16.01 6.88
CA GLU A 237 -9.03 -16.54 5.80
C GLU A 237 -8.92 -15.68 4.53
N ASP A 238 -8.88 -14.35 4.66
CA ASP A 238 -8.66 -13.45 3.52
C ASP A 238 -7.28 -13.71 2.89
N VAL A 239 -6.25 -13.96 3.71
CA VAL A 239 -4.90 -14.31 3.21
C VAL A 239 -4.94 -15.64 2.45
N ARG A 240 -5.69 -16.66 2.93
CA ARG A 240 -5.91 -17.92 2.18
C ARG A 240 -6.64 -17.68 0.87
N ASN A 241 -7.71 -16.89 0.89
CA ASN A 241 -8.48 -16.57 -0.32
C ASN A 241 -7.61 -15.86 -1.35
N PHE A 242 -6.72 -14.98 -0.91
CA PHE A 242 -5.79 -14.30 -1.79
C PHE A 242 -4.70 -15.26 -2.34
N HIS A 243 -4.15 -16.14 -1.52
CA HIS A 243 -3.28 -17.24 -1.95
C HIS A 243 -3.97 -18.09 -3.02
N ASP A 244 -5.20 -18.54 -2.77
CA ASP A 244 -5.98 -19.38 -3.68
C ASP A 244 -6.28 -18.68 -5.00
N TYR A 245 -6.42 -17.35 -4.99
CA TYR A 245 -6.52 -16.56 -6.21
C TYR A 245 -5.24 -16.69 -7.07
N LEU A 246 -4.06 -16.50 -6.48
CA LEU A 246 -2.79 -16.61 -7.22
C LEU A 246 -2.58 -18.02 -7.78
N VAL A 247 -2.90 -19.05 -7.01
CA VAL A 247 -2.86 -20.46 -7.48
C VAL A 247 -3.86 -20.66 -8.61
N THR A 248 -5.12 -20.22 -8.46
CA THR A 248 -6.16 -20.35 -9.49
C THR A 248 -5.75 -19.67 -10.79
N LEU A 249 -5.17 -18.47 -10.69
CA LEU A 249 -4.69 -17.71 -11.86
C LEU A 249 -3.56 -18.45 -12.57
N ARG A 250 -2.52 -18.89 -11.85
CA ARG A 250 -1.39 -19.62 -12.41
C ARG A 250 -1.81 -20.93 -13.09
N ASP A 251 -2.62 -21.72 -12.40
CA ASP A 251 -3.12 -22.99 -12.93
C ASP A 251 -4.04 -22.80 -14.14
N GLY A 252 -4.88 -21.77 -14.13
CA GLY A 252 -5.74 -21.41 -15.25
C GLY A 252 -4.92 -21.07 -16.49
N VAL A 253 -3.90 -20.22 -16.32
CA VAL A 253 -2.98 -19.82 -17.39
C VAL A 253 -2.16 -21.03 -17.89
N ALA A 254 -1.58 -21.81 -17.00
CA ALA A 254 -0.78 -22.98 -17.35
C ALA A 254 -1.61 -24.01 -18.17
N ARG A 255 -2.84 -24.31 -17.74
CA ARG A 255 -3.75 -25.19 -18.48
C ARG A 255 -4.08 -24.66 -19.87
N ALA A 256 -4.36 -23.36 -19.99
CA ALA A 256 -4.68 -22.76 -21.28
C ALA A 256 -3.50 -22.78 -22.25
N GLN A 257 -2.28 -22.54 -21.75
CA GLN A 257 -1.03 -22.67 -22.52
C GLN A 257 -0.79 -24.13 -22.98
N ALA A 258 -0.97 -25.09 -22.09
CA ALA A 258 -0.82 -26.52 -22.42
C ALA A 258 -1.85 -27.00 -23.46
N GLN A 259 -3.00 -26.35 -23.55
CA GLN A 259 -4.02 -26.60 -24.58
C GLN A 259 -3.71 -25.90 -25.93
N GLY A 260 -2.60 -25.17 -26.03
CA GLY A 260 -2.24 -24.44 -27.24
C GLY A 260 -3.16 -23.26 -27.57
N LYS A 261 -3.89 -22.72 -26.59
CA LYS A 261 -4.76 -21.56 -26.81
C LYS A 261 -3.95 -20.34 -27.23
N SER A 262 -4.48 -19.57 -28.14
CA SER A 262 -3.97 -18.23 -28.46
C SER A 262 -4.06 -17.32 -27.23
N ASP A 263 -3.27 -16.25 -27.17
CA ASP A 263 -3.30 -15.30 -26.05
C ASP A 263 -4.71 -14.70 -25.82
N GLN A 264 -5.50 -14.51 -26.88
CA GLN A 264 -6.87 -14.03 -26.78
C GLN A 264 -7.79 -15.08 -26.13
N GLU A 265 -7.74 -16.35 -26.58
CA GLU A 265 -8.55 -17.44 -26.01
C GLU A 265 -8.15 -17.76 -24.57
N LEU A 266 -6.85 -17.71 -24.27
CA LEU A 266 -6.30 -17.85 -22.93
C LEU A 266 -6.86 -16.75 -22.02
N SER A 267 -6.72 -15.50 -22.43
CA SER A 267 -7.21 -14.34 -21.66
C SER A 267 -8.72 -14.44 -21.42
N ALA A 268 -9.51 -14.78 -22.43
CA ALA A 268 -10.97 -14.93 -22.31
C ALA A 268 -11.35 -16.05 -21.34
N SER A 269 -10.74 -17.23 -21.48
CA SER A 269 -11.09 -18.40 -20.65
C SER A 269 -10.67 -18.23 -19.19
N VAL A 270 -9.49 -17.66 -18.93
CA VAL A 270 -9.01 -17.42 -17.55
C VAL A 270 -9.76 -16.26 -16.91
N SER A 271 -10.09 -15.20 -17.67
CA SER A 271 -10.93 -14.10 -17.14
C SER A 271 -12.31 -14.59 -16.70
N ALA A 272 -12.94 -15.49 -17.48
CA ALA A 272 -14.22 -16.08 -17.09
C ALA A 272 -14.12 -16.86 -15.79
N LEU A 273 -13.10 -17.73 -15.65
CA LEU A 273 -12.83 -18.50 -14.43
C LEU A 273 -12.63 -17.60 -13.19
N ILE A 274 -11.83 -16.55 -13.33
CA ILE A 274 -11.51 -15.62 -12.23
C ILE A 274 -12.78 -14.84 -11.81
N LYS A 275 -13.53 -14.30 -12.77
CA LYS A 275 -14.75 -13.52 -12.49
C LYS A 275 -15.85 -14.36 -11.88
N GLU A 276 -15.96 -15.63 -12.24
CA GLU A 276 -16.92 -16.56 -11.64
C GLU A 276 -16.61 -16.85 -10.18
N LYS A 277 -15.32 -17.04 -9.83
CA LYS A 277 -14.89 -17.43 -8.49
C LYS A 277 -14.77 -16.25 -7.53
N TYR A 278 -14.42 -15.06 -8.00
CA TYR A 278 -14.13 -13.86 -7.21
C TYR A 278 -15.03 -12.68 -7.60
N THR A 279 -16.34 -12.86 -7.47
CA THR A 279 -17.38 -11.96 -8.00
C THR A 279 -17.45 -10.60 -7.30
N ASP A 280 -17.08 -10.55 -6.01
CA ASP A 280 -17.14 -9.37 -5.14
C ASP A 280 -15.78 -8.67 -4.95
N TRP A 281 -14.77 -9.05 -5.76
CA TRP A 281 -13.45 -8.44 -5.65
C TRP A 281 -13.34 -7.14 -6.47
N GLY A 282 -12.71 -6.13 -5.86
CA GLY A 282 -12.40 -4.85 -6.49
C GLY A 282 -11.25 -4.94 -7.51
N PHE A 283 -10.95 -3.82 -8.16
CA PHE A 283 -9.87 -3.67 -9.15
C PHE A 283 -9.89 -4.65 -10.32
N GLN A 284 -11.09 -4.97 -10.81
CA GLN A 284 -11.31 -5.91 -11.92
C GLN A 284 -10.56 -5.53 -13.21
N GLN A 285 -10.18 -4.27 -13.37
CA GLN A 285 -9.37 -3.78 -14.49
C GLN A 285 -7.98 -4.42 -14.56
N PHE A 286 -7.47 -4.99 -13.47
CA PHE A 286 -6.18 -5.68 -13.47
C PHE A 286 -6.25 -7.11 -14.02
N ILE A 287 -7.43 -7.75 -14.09
CA ILE A 287 -7.57 -9.16 -14.51
C ILE A 287 -6.88 -9.45 -15.85
N PRO A 288 -7.12 -8.70 -16.95
CA PRO A 288 -6.49 -9.02 -18.24
C PRO A 288 -4.96 -8.90 -18.18
N ARG A 289 -4.46 -7.85 -17.53
CA ARG A 289 -3.01 -7.63 -17.34
C ARG A 289 -2.39 -8.73 -16.49
N ASN A 290 -3.04 -9.14 -15.41
CA ASN A 290 -2.55 -10.20 -14.53
C ASN A 290 -2.41 -11.53 -15.26
N ILE A 291 -3.35 -11.85 -16.14
CA ILE A 291 -3.28 -13.04 -16.98
C ILE A 291 -2.06 -12.95 -17.91
N GLN A 292 -1.85 -11.82 -18.59
CA GLN A 292 -0.70 -11.61 -19.48
C GLN A 292 0.63 -11.70 -18.73
N GLN A 293 0.74 -11.06 -17.56
CA GLN A 293 1.94 -11.10 -16.72
C GLN A 293 2.25 -12.52 -16.24
N THR A 294 1.22 -13.25 -15.81
CA THR A 294 1.37 -14.66 -15.40
C THR A 294 1.75 -15.55 -16.56
N ALA A 295 1.18 -15.34 -17.75
CA ALA A 295 1.56 -16.09 -18.94
C ALA A 295 3.00 -15.85 -19.35
N ALA A 296 3.46 -14.60 -19.30
CA ALA A 296 4.87 -14.26 -19.57
C ALA A 296 5.81 -14.85 -18.50
N GLU A 297 5.41 -14.84 -17.23
CA GLU A 297 6.17 -15.45 -16.13
C GLU A 297 6.35 -16.95 -16.35
N LEU A 298 5.27 -17.67 -16.69
CA LEU A 298 5.32 -19.12 -16.92
C LEU A 298 6.14 -19.50 -18.16
N ARG A 299 6.27 -18.60 -19.15
CA ARG A 299 7.16 -18.79 -20.30
C ARG A 299 8.62 -18.35 -20.03
N GLY A 300 8.92 -17.78 -18.86
CA GLY A 300 10.23 -17.19 -18.55
C GLY A 300 10.54 -15.89 -19.31
N GLU A 301 9.54 -15.21 -19.81
CA GLU A 301 9.64 -13.99 -20.63
C GLU A 301 9.44 -12.71 -19.80
N LYS A 302 8.83 -12.85 -18.61
CA LYS A 302 8.52 -11.70 -17.75
C LYS A 302 9.80 -11.03 -17.25
N LYS A 303 9.87 -9.72 -17.44
CA LYS A 303 10.95 -8.89 -16.92
C LYS A 303 10.52 -8.26 -15.60
N VAL A 304 11.25 -8.51 -14.55
CA VAL A 304 11.11 -7.87 -13.23
C VAL A 304 12.38 -7.08 -12.92
N PRO A 305 12.30 -6.07 -12.02
CA PRO A 305 13.49 -5.35 -11.60
C PRO A 305 14.56 -6.28 -11.02
N VAL A 306 15.80 -6.13 -11.49
CA VAL A 306 16.93 -6.93 -11.00
C VAL A 306 17.61 -6.18 -9.85
N ALA A 307 17.86 -6.89 -8.75
CA ALA A 307 18.59 -6.32 -7.63
C ALA A 307 19.98 -5.86 -8.09
N PRO A 308 20.37 -4.60 -7.83
CA PRO A 308 21.73 -4.15 -8.15
C PRO A 308 22.75 -4.98 -7.38
N THR A 309 23.83 -5.34 -8.06
CA THR A 309 24.97 -5.97 -7.40
C THR A 309 25.48 -5.05 -6.29
N PRO A 310 25.69 -5.56 -5.07
CA PRO A 310 26.27 -4.73 -4.02
C PRO A 310 27.61 -4.18 -4.50
N VAL A 311 27.77 -2.86 -4.46
CA VAL A 311 29.09 -2.29 -4.60
C VAL A 311 29.87 -2.72 -3.35
N THR A 312 30.66 -3.77 -3.49
CA THR A 312 31.63 -4.12 -2.45
C THR A 312 32.68 -3.01 -2.46
N GLY A 313 32.44 -1.98 -1.63
CA GLY A 313 33.45 -0.95 -1.38
C GLY A 313 34.68 -1.63 -0.81
N ARG A 314 35.83 -1.34 -1.43
CA ARG A 314 37.13 -1.58 -0.85
C ARG A 314 37.42 -0.51 0.19
#